data_2e551d06da74fac550d499722f0b5c6d
#
_entry.id   2e551d06da74fac550d499722f0b5c6d
#
_cell.length_a   1.000
_cell.length_b   1.000
_cell.length_c   1.000
_cell.angle_alpha   90.00
_cell.angle_beta   90.00
_cell.angle_gamma   90.00
#
_symmetry.space_group_name_H-M   'P 1'
#
loop_
_entity.id
_entity.type
_entity.pdbx_description
1 polymer ?
#
loop_
_entity_poly.entity_id
_entity_poly.type
_entity_poly.pdbx_seq_one_letter_code
_entity_poly.pdbx_strand_id
1 'polypeptide(L)'
;MGGFGSPGGGRGRGGKGRGRGGGKGGRGRGGGKGKGKGRGKGGKGKGGKGAKGGAKVVVEPHRHEGVFIARGKEDVIVTLNSTPGKDVYGEKRISVDGPANEDGTTTKIEYRVWNPFRSKLCAAILGGVDTIHMKPGSKVLYLGGAAGTTVSHVSDLVGPQGCVYAVEFSHRPGRDLINMAKHRTNVIPIIEVRSRRF
;
A
#
# COMPACT_ATOMS: atom_id res chain seq x y z
N MET A 1 1.59 -36.85 56.41
CA MET A 1 2.08 -35.82 57.34
C MET A 1 2.48 -34.62 56.53
N GLY A 2 1.85 -33.64 56.63
CA GLY A 2 1.72 -32.28 56.98
C GLY A 2 1.55 -31.45 55.70
N GLY A 3 0.60 -30.70 55.39
CA GLY A 3 -0.41 -29.92 56.11
C GLY A 3 -0.01 -28.45 56.15
N PHE A 4 -0.99 -27.57 55.83
CA PHE A 4 -1.07 -26.12 55.98
C PHE A 4 -0.52 -25.29 54.81
N GLY A 5 -1.16 -24.25 54.28
CA GLY A 5 -2.39 -23.56 54.67
C GLY A 5 -2.56 -22.36 53.75
N SER A 6 -3.78 -22.05 53.34
CA SER A 6 -4.18 -20.70 52.91
C SER A 6 -4.38 -19.82 54.17
N PRO A 7 -4.38 -18.52 54.14
CA PRO A 7 -5.52 -17.74 53.62
C PRO A 7 -5.26 -16.27 53.24
N GLY A 8 -6.32 -15.60 52.80
CA GLY A 8 -6.65 -14.19 52.94
C GLY A 8 -6.50 -13.39 51.65
N GLY A 9 -7.48 -12.83 51.02
CA GLY A 9 -8.63 -12.11 51.55
C GLY A 9 -8.38 -10.60 51.47
N GLY A 10 -8.82 -9.94 50.37
CA GLY A 10 -8.73 -8.49 50.23
C GLY A 10 -9.81 -7.96 49.29
N ARG A 11 -10.94 -7.63 49.88
CA ARG A 11 -12.01 -6.87 49.20
C ARG A 11 -11.68 -5.39 49.25
N GLY A 12 -11.72 -4.71 48.14
CA GLY A 12 -11.71 -3.25 48.05
C GLY A 12 -12.88 -2.74 47.22
N ARG A 13 -13.82 -2.16 47.92
CA ARG A 13 -15.04 -1.47 47.39
C ARG A 13 -14.69 -0.04 47.02
N GLY A 14 -15.37 0.48 45.97
CA GLY A 14 -16.02 1.79 46.07
C GLY A 14 -15.40 2.91 45.25
N GLY A 15 -16.22 3.45 44.34
CA GLY A 15 -15.94 4.73 43.69
C GLY A 15 -16.96 5.08 42.61
N LYS A 16 -18.22 5.42 43.05
CA LYS A 16 -19.21 6.08 42.20
C LYS A 16 -18.86 7.56 42.08
N GLY A 17 -18.65 8.06 40.89
CA GLY A 17 -18.61 9.48 40.58
C GLY A 17 -19.65 9.85 39.54
N ARG A 18 -20.81 10.37 39.99
CA ARG A 18 -21.80 11.02 39.12
C ARG A 18 -21.41 12.50 39.02
N GLY A 19 -21.27 13.01 37.79
CA GLY A 19 -21.20 14.45 37.50
C GLY A 19 -22.21 14.81 36.44
N ARG A 20 -23.34 15.40 36.91
CA ARG A 20 -24.35 16.11 36.10
C ARG A 20 -23.95 17.60 36.02
N GLY A 21 -24.08 18.19 34.86
CA GLY A 21 -24.13 19.63 34.62
C GLY A 21 -24.41 19.81 33.13
N GLY A 22 -25.47 20.22 32.62
CA GLY A 22 -26.49 21.20 33.02
C GLY A 22 -26.11 22.61 32.56
N GLY A 23 -26.25 22.96 31.26
CA GLY A 23 -26.05 24.32 30.74
C GLY A 23 -26.98 24.60 29.56
N LYS A 24 -28.12 25.21 29.87
CA LYS A 24 -29.06 25.84 28.92
C LYS A 24 -28.59 27.27 28.61
N GLY A 25 -28.87 27.74 27.39
CA GLY A 25 -29.19 29.16 27.22
C GLY A 25 -28.47 29.83 26.04
N GLY A 26 -29.24 30.36 25.10
CA GLY A 26 -28.76 31.39 24.20
C GLY A 26 -29.50 31.47 22.87
N ARG A 27 -30.76 31.92 22.89
CA ARG A 27 -31.48 32.40 21.69
C ARG A 27 -30.98 33.80 21.37
N GLY A 28 -30.44 34.04 20.18
CA GLY A 28 -30.18 35.35 19.61
C GLY A 28 -30.84 35.48 18.24
N ARG A 29 -31.99 36.17 18.21
CA ARG A 29 -32.63 36.68 16.99
C ARG A 29 -31.99 38.05 16.67
N GLY A 30 -31.64 38.26 15.43
CA GLY A 30 -31.28 39.53 14.85
C GLY A 30 -31.22 39.41 13.35
N GLY A 31 -32.10 39.82 12.71
CA GLY A 31 -32.79 40.53 11.70
C GLY A 31 -31.90 41.64 11.12
N GLY A 32 -31.52 41.52 9.84
CA GLY A 32 -30.81 42.55 9.07
C GLY A 32 -31.06 42.35 7.58
N LYS A 33 -32.09 43.02 7.06
CA LYS A 33 -32.33 43.19 5.62
C LYS A 33 -31.34 44.25 5.09
N GLY A 34 -30.46 43.86 4.19
CA GLY A 34 -29.63 44.75 3.39
C GLY A 34 -29.75 44.40 1.92
N LYS A 35 -30.59 45.16 1.18
CA LYS A 35 -30.62 45.20 -0.28
C LYS A 35 -29.40 45.98 -0.77
N GLY A 36 -28.45 45.36 -1.45
CA GLY A 36 -27.38 46.01 -2.20
C GLY A 36 -27.30 45.44 -3.61
N LYS A 37 -27.92 46.15 -4.59
CA LYS A 37 -27.67 45.93 -6.03
C LYS A 37 -26.31 46.49 -6.37
N GLY A 38 -25.34 45.62 -6.69
CA GLY A 38 -24.08 45.97 -7.30
C GLY A 38 -23.88 45.16 -8.58
N ARG A 39 -24.17 45.74 -9.74
CA ARG A 39 -23.74 45.25 -11.05
C ARG A 39 -22.23 45.52 -11.18
N GLY A 40 -21.41 44.50 -11.05
CA GLY A 40 -20.00 44.50 -11.38
C GLY A 40 -19.73 43.51 -12.54
N LYS A 41 -19.64 44.06 -13.75
CA LYS A 41 -19.10 43.38 -14.93
C LYS A 41 -17.60 43.33 -14.74
N GLY A 42 -16.99 42.17 -14.60
CA GLY A 42 -15.56 42.02 -14.42
C GLY A 42 -15.04 40.66 -14.86
N GLY A 43 -14.40 40.65 -16.03
CA GLY A 43 -13.20 39.92 -16.36
C GLY A 43 -13.23 38.38 -16.23
N LYS A 44 -13.51 37.66 -17.33
CA LYS A 44 -13.04 36.33 -17.55
C LYS A 44 -11.51 36.28 -17.59
N GLY A 45 -10.87 36.16 -16.44
CA GLY A 45 -9.47 35.73 -16.35
C GLY A 45 -9.39 34.23 -16.64
N LYS A 46 -9.01 33.89 -17.88
CA LYS A 46 -8.55 32.55 -18.24
C LYS A 46 -7.23 32.31 -17.50
N GLY A 47 -7.30 31.80 -16.28
CA GLY A 47 -6.15 31.27 -15.58
C GLY A 47 -5.67 30.04 -16.31
N GLY A 48 -4.66 30.21 -17.15
CA GLY A 48 -3.91 29.11 -17.74
C GLY A 48 -3.34 28.26 -16.59
N LYS A 49 -3.83 27.04 -16.43
CA LYS A 49 -3.14 26.02 -15.66
C LYS A 49 -1.82 25.77 -16.37
N GLY A 50 -0.77 26.47 -15.94
CA GLY A 50 0.60 26.14 -16.30
C GLY A 50 0.81 24.67 -15.95
N ALA A 51 0.92 23.85 -16.96
CA ALA A 51 1.40 22.47 -16.81
C ALA A 51 2.78 22.60 -16.16
N LYS A 52 2.88 22.28 -14.86
CA LYS A 52 4.16 22.05 -14.21
C LYS A 52 4.77 20.87 -14.96
N GLY A 53 5.71 21.13 -15.84
CA GLY A 53 6.52 20.13 -16.51
C GLY A 53 7.21 19.30 -15.42
N GLY A 54 6.59 18.19 -15.04
CA GLY A 54 7.22 17.21 -14.18
C GLY A 54 8.45 16.67 -14.92
N ALA A 55 9.60 16.63 -14.24
CA ALA A 55 10.78 15.98 -14.81
C ALA A 55 10.38 14.61 -15.38
N LYS A 56 10.73 14.36 -16.64
CA LYS A 56 10.42 13.09 -17.31
C LYS A 56 11.10 11.97 -16.51
N VAL A 57 10.30 11.06 -15.97
CA VAL A 57 10.82 9.89 -15.26
C VAL A 57 11.29 8.89 -16.31
N VAL A 58 12.52 8.41 -16.16
CA VAL A 58 13.09 7.35 -16.99
C VAL A 58 13.17 6.09 -16.15
N VAL A 59 12.75 4.95 -16.71
CA VAL A 59 12.82 3.66 -16.03
C VAL A 59 13.90 2.82 -16.70
N GLU A 60 14.84 2.33 -15.89
CA GLU A 60 15.99 1.53 -16.31
C GLU A 60 15.94 0.16 -15.63
N PRO A 61 16.43 -0.89 -16.29
CA PRO A 61 16.58 -2.20 -15.66
C PRO A 61 17.57 -2.13 -14.48
N HIS A 62 17.24 -2.82 -13.40
CA HIS A 62 18.16 -3.06 -12.29
C HIS A 62 19.04 -4.29 -12.61
N ARG A 63 20.15 -4.48 -11.86
CA ARG A 63 21.01 -5.68 -11.98
C ARG A 63 20.25 -6.99 -11.69
N HIS A 64 19.20 -6.95 -10.87
CA HIS A 64 18.31 -8.08 -10.65
C HIS A 64 17.19 -8.06 -11.69
N GLU A 65 17.09 -9.11 -12.48
CA GLU A 65 16.09 -9.26 -13.52
C GLU A 65 14.65 -9.12 -12.96
N GLY A 66 13.79 -8.39 -13.66
CA GLY A 66 12.41 -8.12 -13.21
C GLY A 66 12.27 -6.98 -12.20
N VAL A 67 13.38 -6.40 -11.76
CA VAL A 67 13.45 -5.19 -10.95
C VAL A 67 13.91 -4.02 -11.81
N PHE A 68 13.40 -2.82 -11.55
CA PHE A 68 13.73 -1.61 -12.29
C PHE A 68 14.01 -0.45 -11.34
N ILE A 69 14.69 0.57 -11.86
CA ILE A 69 14.94 1.84 -11.18
C ILE A 69 14.23 2.94 -11.95
N ALA A 70 13.35 3.67 -11.28
CA ALA A 70 12.77 4.89 -11.84
C ALA A 70 13.63 6.09 -11.44
N ARG A 71 14.30 6.70 -12.43
CA ARG A 71 15.15 7.87 -12.29
C ARG A 71 14.29 9.12 -12.31
N GLY A 72 14.42 9.95 -11.29
CA GLY A 72 13.65 11.19 -11.17
C GLY A 72 14.32 12.19 -10.24
N LYS A 73 13.52 12.90 -9.42
CA LYS A 73 14.08 13.71 -8.32
C LYS A 73 14.80 12.85 -7.30
N GLU A 74 14.23 11.68 -7.04
CA GLU A 74 14.77 10.63 -6.20
C GLU A 74 14.65 9.35 -7.00
N ASP A 75 15.70 8.55 -6.97
CA ASP A 75 15.70 7.23 -7.59
C ASP A 75 14.95 6.25 -6.70
N VAL A 76 14.02 5.52 -7.28
CA VAL A 76 13.22 4.54 -6.55
C VAL A 76 13.20 3.20 -7.25
N ILE A 77 13.20 2.13 -6.45
CA ILE A 77 13.00 0.77 -6.97
C ILE A 77 11.54 0.60 -7.37
N VAL A 78 11.33 0.01 -8.53
CA VAL A 78 9.99 -0.24 -9.06
C VAL A 78 9.90 -1.64 -9.65
N THR A 79 8.68 -2.16 -9.75
CA THR A 79 8.34 -3.41 -10.46
C THR A 79 7.31 -3.11 -11.54
N LEU A 80 7.34 -3.86 -12.63
CA LEU A 80 6.33 -3.78 -13.69
C LEU A 80 4.95 -4.14 -13.10
N ASN A 81 3.94 -3.27 -13.24
CA ASN A 81 2.62 -3.60 -12.73
C ASN A 81 1.92 -4.65 -13.60
N SER A 82 1.79 -5.87 -13.10
CA SER A 82 1.05 -6.95 -13.78
C SER A 82 -0.45 -6.69 -13.85
N THR A 83 -0.97 -5.73 -13.07
CA THR A 83 -2.39 -5.34 -13.05
C THR A 83 -2.53 -3.82 -13.20
N PRO A 84 -2.37 -3.29 -14.42
CA PRO A 84 -2.41 -1.85 -14.66
C PRO A 84 -3.68 -1.19 -14.08
N GLY A 85 -3.51 0.00 -13.52
CA GLY A 85 -4.59 0.75 -12.89
C GLY A 85 -4.89 0.37 -11.44
N LYS A 86 -4.29 -0.70 -10.89
CA LYS A 86 -4.51 -1.15 -9.50
C LYS A 86 -3.24 -1.06 -8.68
N ASP A 87 -3.38 -0.59 -7.46
CA ASP A 87 -2.41 -0.69 -6.38
C ASP A 87 -2.81 -1.80 -5.40
N VAL A 88 -1.91 -2.18 -4.51
CA VAL A 88 -2.15 -3.24 -3.51
C VAL A 88 -2.23 -2.67 -2.10
N TYR A 89 -1.39 -1.70 -1.77
CA TYR A 89 -1.27 -1.14 -0.43
C TYR A 89 -1.17 0.40 -0.44
N GLY A 90 -1.63 1.05 -1.51
CA GLY A 90 -1.56 2.50 -1.71
C GLY A 90 -0.19 2.99 -2.20
N GLU A 91 0.59 2.14 -2.83
CA GLU A 91 1.87 2.51 -3.43
C GLU A 91 1.68 3.40 -4.65
N LYS A 92 2.66 4.29 -4.86
CA LYS A 92 2.70 5.16 -6.03
C LYS A 92 2.90 4.33 -7.30
N ARG A 93 2.15 4.67 -8.35
CA ARG A 93 2.31 4.12 -9.69
C ARG A 93 2.97 5.15 -10.61
N ILE A 94 3.80 4.70 -11.51
CA ILE A 94 4.54 5.50 -12.48
C ILE A 94 4.24 4.93 -13.86
N SER A 95 3.69 5.75 -14.74
CA SER A 95 3.47 5.38 -16.14
C SER A 95 4.49 6.07 -17.02
N VAL A 96 5.15 5.31 -17.86
CA VAL A 96 6.08 5.80 -18.88
C VAL A 96 5.61 5.36 -20.26
N ASP A 97 5.99 6.10 -21.28
CA ASP A 97 5.72 5.71 -22.65
C ASP A 97 6.63 4.54 -23.01
N GLY A 98 6.05 3.47 -23.50
CA GLY A 98 6.76 2.32 -24.04
C GLY A 98 7.35 2.63 -25.43
N PRO A 99 7.92 1.63 -26.09
CA PRO A 99 8.38 1.78 -27.46
C PRO A 99 7.21 2.17 -28.36
N ALA A 100 7.52 2.98 -29.39
CA ALA A 100 6.54 3.33 -30.40
C ALA A 100 6.17 2.08 -31.21
N ASN A 101 4.86 1.88 -31.42
CA ASN A 101 4.36 0.87 -32.32
C ASN A 101 4.61 1.29 -33.79
N GLU A 102 4.41 0.39 -34.73
CA GLU A 102 4.55 0.66 -36.16
C GLU A 102 3.61 1.76 -36.68
N ASP A 103 2.47 1.95 -36.00
CA ASP A 103 1.46 2.99 -36.29
C ASP A 103 1.78 4.36 -35.65
N GLY A 104 2.94 4.50 -34.99
CA GLY A 104 3.36 5.71 -34.28
C GLY A 104 2.68 5.93 -32.94
N THR A 105 1.82 5.03 -32.49
CA THR A 105 1.23 5.08 -31.15
C THR A 105 2.18 4.52 -30.11
N THR A 106 2.15 5.04 -28.87
CA THR A 106 2.94 4.51 -27.75
C THR A 106 2.01 3.86 -26.73
N THR A 107 2.33 2.63 -26.36
CA THR A 107 1.64 1.96 -25.23
C THR A 107 2.24 2.43 -23.92
N LYS A 108 1.40 2.82 -22.96
CA LYS A 108 1.87 3.19 -21.62
C LYS A 108 2.20 1.94 -20.82
N ILE A 109 3.39 1.92 -20.26
CA ILE A 109 3.86 0.88 -19.34
C ILE A 109 3.74 1.45 -17.93
N GLU A 110 3.08 0.72 -17.04
CA GLU A 110 2.89 1.13 -15.65
C GLU A 110 3.80 0.33 -14.72
N TYR A 111 4.48 1.03 -13.84
CA TYR A 111 5.33 0.48 -12.78
C TYR A 111 4.77 0.84 -11.41
N ARG A 112 5.05 0.01 -10.41
CA ARG A 112 4.70 0.22 -9.00
C ARG A 112 5.95 0.51 -8.19
N VAL A 113 5.92 1.58 -7.39
CA VAL A 113 7.04 1.91 -6.50
C VAL A 113 7.11 0.89 -5.37
N TRP A 114 8.27 0.25 -5.25
CA TRP A 114 8.54 -0.73 -4.21
C TRP A 114 9.15 -0.05 -2.99
N ASN A 115 8.36 0.10 -1.94
CA ASN A 115 8.74 0.86 -0.75
C ASN A 115 9.64 0.03 0.19
N PRO A 116 10.91 0.41 0.41
CA PRO A 116 11.84 -0.33 1.27
C PRO A 116 11.43 -0.31 2.75
N PHE A 117 10.69 0.71 3.20
CA PHE A 117 10.20 0.77 4.59
C PHE A 117 9.07 -0.23 4.86
N ARG A 118 8.45 -0.76 3.81
CA ARG A 118 7.40 -1.77 3.88
C ARG A 118 7.83 -3.15 3.38
N SER A 119 9.03 -3.27 2.85
CA SER A 119 9.54 -4.51 2.27
C SER A 119 11.02 -4.70 2.58
N LYS A 120 11.33 -5.67 3.43
CA LYS A 120 12.71 -6.04 3.76
C LYS A 120 13.50 -6.48 2.52
N LEU A 121 12.84 -7.13 1.57
CA LEU A 121 13.46 -7.54 0.31
C LEU A 121 13.87 -6.31 -0.52
N CYS A 122 13.00 -5.30 -0.63
CA CYS A 122 13.36 -4.06 -1.31
C CYS A 122 14.51 -3.33 -0.59
N ALA A 123 14.49 -3.31 0.75
CA ALA A 123 15.57 -2.74 1.53
C ALA A 123 16.91 -3.48 1.31
N ALA A 124 16.87 -4.81 1.20
CA ALA A 124 18.06 -5.61 0.89
C ALA A 124 18.58 -5.32 -0.54
N ILE A 125 17.70 -5.16 -1.51
CA ILE A 125 18.08 -4.76 -2.88
C ILE A 125 18.76 -3.40 -2.89
N LEU A 126 18.20 -2.41 -2.20
CA LEU A 126 18.82 -1.08 -2.04
C LEU A 126 20.12 -1.14 -1.25
N GLY A 127 20.22 -2.01 -0.26
CA GLY A 127 21.44 -2.26 0.50
C GLY A 127 22.52 -3.00 -0.26
N GLY A 128 22.26 -3.37 -1.51
CA GLY A 128 23.26 -3.94 -2.40
C GLY A 128 23.43 -5.46 -2.30
N VAL A 129 22.39 -6.21 -1.90
CA VAL A 129 22.46 -7.68 -1.90
C VAL A 129 22.89 -8.21 -3.27
N ASP A 130 23.84 -9.14 -3.30
CA ASP A 130 24.42 -9.62 -4.57
C ASP A 130 23.43 -10.40 -5.40
N THR A 131 22.68 -11.29 -4.80
CA THR A 131 21.74 -12.18 -5.50
C THR A 131 20.45 -12.32 -4.69
N ILE A 132 19.31 -12.19 -5.37
CA ILE A 132 17.98 -12.41 -4.76
C ILE A 132 17.40 -13.79 -5.10
N HIS A 133 18.11 -14.59 -5.90
CA HIS A 133 17.71 -15.94 -6.34
C HIS A 133 16.32 -16.03 -6.99
N MET A 134 15.83 -14.92 -7.55
CA MET A 134 14.55 -14.81 -8.25
C MET A 134 14.73 -14.01 -9.52
N LYS A 135 14.09 -14.46 -10.60
CA LYS A 135 14.05 -13.80 -11.90
C LYS A 135 12.72 -14.09 -12.60
N PRO A 136 12.39 -13.44 -13.70
CA PRO A 136 11.23 -13.80 -14.50
C PRO A 136 11.14 -15.29 -14.79
N GLY A 137 9.94 -15.87 -14.59
CA GLY A 137 9.67 -17.31 -14.71
C GLY A 137 9.99 -18.15 -13.46
N SER A 138 10.56 -17.58 -12.41
CA SER A 138 10.86 -18.33 -11.17
C SER A 138 9.60 -18.80 -10.44
N LYS A 139 9.70 -19.98 -9.81
CA LYS A 139 8.73 -20.47 -8.82
C LYS A 139 9.26 -20.15 -7.43
N VAL A 140 8.52 -19.38 -6.65
CA VAL A 140 8.95 -18.86 -5.35
C VAL A 140 8.05 -19.38 -4.26
N LEU A 141 8.63 -19.97 -3.21
CA LEU A 141 7.94 -20.22 -1.94
C LEU A 141 8.20 -19.04 -1.01
N TYR A 142 7.15 -18.30 -0.68
CA TYR A 142 7.21 -17.12 0.19
C TYR A 142 6.58 -17.43 1.54
N LEU A 143 7.39 -17.50 2.60
CA LEU A 143 6.92 -17.79 3.96
C LEU A 143 6.67 -16.48 4.71
N GLY A 144 5.46 -16.32 5.27
CA GLY A 144 5.02 -15.11 5.94
C GLY A 144 4.54 -14.05 4.95
N GLY A 145 3.57 -14.41 4.11
CA GLY A 145 3.02 -13.53 3.06
C GLY A 145 2.32 -12.28 3.58
N ALA A 146 1.89 -12.30 4.85
CA ALA A 146 1.12 -11.24 5.50
C ALA A 146 -0.05 -10.77 4.61
N ALA A 147 -0.25 -9.45 4.46
CA ALA A 147 -1.27 -8.87 3.59
C ALA A 147 -0.89 -8.84 2.08
N GLY A 148 0.27 -9.39 1.71
CA GLY A 148 0.69 -9.50 0.32
C GLY A 148 1.51 -8.33 -0.22
N THR A 149 1.92 -7.37 0.61
CA THR A 149 2.70 -6.19 0.17
C THR A 149 3.95 -6.60 -0.64
N THR A 150 4.86 -7.37 -0.03
CA THR A 150 6.07 -7.84 -0.73
C THR A 150 5.74 -8.91 -1.77
N VAL A 151 4.82 -9.81 -1.45
CA VAL A 151 4.38 -10.88 -2.36
C VAL A 151 3.90 -10.33 -3.70
N SER A 152 3.18 -9.20 -3.69
CA SER A 152 2.70 -8.58 -4.93
C SER A 152 3.83 -8.06 -5.83
N HIS A 153 4.92 -7.54 -5.25
CA HIS A 153 6.10 -7.14 -6.01
C HIS A 153 6.91 -8.35 -6.50
N VAL A 154 7.01 -9.41 -5.69
CA VAL A 154 7.61 -10.67 -6.14
C VAL A 154 6.80 -11.27 -7.29
N SER A 155 5.47 -11.22 -7.22
CA SER A 155 4.57 -11.63 -8.31
C SER A 155 4.85 -10.84 -9.61
N ASP A 156 4.98 -9.52 -9.51
CA ASP A 156 5.32 -8.67 -10.65
C ASP A 156 6.73 -9.00 -11.19
N LEU A 157 7.70 -9.27 -10.30
CA LEU A 157 9.08 -9.60 -10.66
C LEU A 157 9.17 -10.92 -11.43
N VAL A 158 8.51 -11.98 -10.93
CA VAL A 158 8.56 -13.29 -11.61
C VAL A 158 7.68 -13.35 -12.86
N GLY A 159 6.76 -12.40 -12.99
CA GLY A 159 5.92 -12.26 -14.17
C GLY A 159 4.93 -13.41 -14.40
N PRO A 160 4.23 -13.43 -15.56
CA PRO A 160 3.15 -14.37 -15.83
C PRO A 160 3.63 -15.82 -16.01
N GLN A 161 4.91 -16.02 -16.32
CA GLN A 161 5.50 -17.36 -16.47
C GLN A 161 6.02 -17.91 -15.14
N GLY A 162 6.12 -17.07 -14.10
CA GLY A 162 6.50 -17.46 -12.75
C GLY A 162 5.29 -17.79 -11.87
N CYS A 163 5.58 -18.22 -10.63
CA CYS A 163 4.56 -18.51 -9.65
C CYS A 163 5.06 -18.20 -8.24
N VAL A 164 4.19 -17.65 -7.38
CA VAL A 164 4.49 -17.39 -5.98
C VAL A 164 3.52 -18.15 -5.09
N TYR A 165 4.04 -19.13 -4.36
CA TYR A 165 3.32 -19.84 -3.30
C TYR A 165 3.49 -19.05 -2.01
N ALA A 166 2.46 -18.30 -1.62
CA ALA A 166 2.52 -17.39 -0.48
C ALA A 166 1.84 -18.00 0.74
N VAL A 167 2.64 -18.43 1.72
CA VAL A 167 2.17 -19.05 2.96
C VAL A 167 1.97 -17.98 4.03
N GLU A 168 0.79 -17.95 4.63
CA GLU A 168 0.46 -17.09 5.78
C GLU A 168 -0.31 -17.90 6.82
N PHE A 169 0.10 -17.81 8.09
CA PHE A 169 -0.54 -18.56 9.16
C PHE A 169 -1.69 -17.80 9.84
N SER A 170 -1.72 -16.47 9.69
CA SER A 170 -2.72 -15.62 10.32
C SER A 170 -3.91 -15.36 9.41
N HIS A 171 -5.12 -15.66 9.87
CA HIS A 171 -6.34 -15.47 9.08
C HIS A 171 -6.62 -14.02 8.70
N ARG A 172 -6.26 -13.06 9.57
CA ARG A 172 -6.58 -11.65 9.33
C ARG A 172 -5.81 -11.09 8.13
N PRO A 173 -4.47 -11.11 8.09
CA PRO A 173 -3.72 -10.69 6.91
C PRO A 173 -3.91 -11.67 5.74
N GLY A 174 -4.18 -12.94 6.01
CA GLY A 174 -4.44 -13.95 4.97
C GLY A 174 -5.64 -13.60 4.10
N ARG A 175 -6.68 -12.94 4.64
CA ARG A 175 -7.80 -12.44 3.83
C ARG A 175 -7.36 -11.40 2.82
N ASP A 176 -6.49 -10.48 3.23
CA ASP A 176 -5.95 -9.44 2.33
C ASP A 176 -5.05 -10.06 1.27
N LEU A 177 -4.25 -11.07 1.64
CA LEU A 177 -3.44 -11.85 0.71
C LEU A 177 -4.30 -12.56 -0.35
N ILE A 178 -5.39 -13.20 0.06
CA ILE A 178 -6.36 -13.83 -0.86
C ILE A 178 -6.97 -12.76 -1.80
N ASN A 179 -7.37 -11.62 -1.26
CA ASN A 179 -7.95 -10.54 -2.07
C ASN A 179 -6.96 -9.99 -3.10
N MET A 180 -5.68 -9.82 -2.73
CA MET A 180 -4.62 -9.44 -3.64
C MET A 180 -4.42 -10.50 -4.74
N ALA A 181 -4.41 -11.79 -4.37
CA ALA A 181 -4.22 -12.91 -5.29
C ALA A 181 -5.35 -13.04 -6.34
N LYS A 182 -6.58 -12.59 -6.04
CA LYS A 182 -7.68 -12.56 -7.04
C LYS A 182 -7.34 -11.76 -8.30
N HIS A 183 -6.42 -10.81 -8.19
CA HIS A 183 -6.00 -9.96 -9.31
C HIS A 183 -4.63 -10.36 -9.88
N ARG A 184 -3.98 -11.37 -9.28
CA ARG A 184 -2.65 -11.87 -9.68
C ARG A 184 -2.68 -13.40 -9.78
N THR A 185 -2.92 -13.87 -10.99
CA THR A 185 -3.11 -15.32 -11.27
C THR A 185 -1.88 -16.18 -11.00
N ASN A 186 -0.71 -15.55 -10.91
CA ASN A 186 0.55 -16.20 -10.58
C ASN A 186 0.86 -16.24 -9.07
N VAL A 187 -0.10 -15.84 -8.20
CA VAL A 187 0.01 -15.96 -6.75
C VAL A 187 -0.94 -17.01 -6.24
N ILE A 188 -0.43 -18.01 -5.53
CA ILE A 188 -1.19 -19.06 -4.86
C ILE A 188 -1.11 -18.81 -3.35
N PRO A 189 -2.16 -18.24 -2.74
CA PRO A 189 -2.17 -18.03 -1.29
C PRO A 189 -2.45 -19.35 -0.56
N ILE A 190 -1.66 -19.65 0.46
CA ILE A 190 -1.78 -20.81 1.32
C ILE A 190 -1.96 -20.29 2.75
N ILE A 191 -3.21 -20.36 3.25
CA ILE A 191 -3.52 -19.92 4.61
C ILE A 191 -3.58 -21.15 5.49
N GLU A 192 -2.50 -21.39 6.23
CA GLU A 192 -2.38 -22.55 7.07
C GLU A 192 -2.28 -22.16 8.55
N VAL A 193 -3.30 -22.56 9.32
CA VAL A 193 -3.27 -22.47 10.77
C VAL A 193 -2.52 -23.68 11.28
N ARG A 194 -1.31 -23.51 11.73
CA ARG A 194 -0.61 -24.55 12.49
C ARG A 194 -1.38 -24.83 13.77
N SER A 195 -2.27 -25.83 13.75
CA SER A 195 -2.74 -26.41 14.98
C SER A 195 -1.54 -27.14 15.61
N ARG A 196 -0.95 -26.52 16.64
CA ARG A 196 -0.01 -27.25 17.49
C ARG A 196 -0.82 -28.32 18.23
N ARG A 197 -0.85 -29.55 17.68
CA ARG A 197 -1.12 -30.73 18.51
C ARG A 197 0.22 -31.07 19.17
N PHE A 198 0.33 -30.72 20.43
CA PHE A 198 1.30 -31.32 21.35
C PHE A 198 0.69 -32.57 21.93
#